data_7980b0d138ace4ca5a069a92680c3039
#
_entry.id   7980b0d138ace4ca5a069a92680c3039
#
_cell.length_a   1.000
_cell.length_b   1.000
_cell.length_c   1.000
_cell.angle_alpha   90.00
_cell.angle_beta   90.00
_cell.angle_gamma   90.00
#
_symmetry.space_group_name_H-M   'P 1'
#
loop_
_entity.id
_entity.type
_entity.pdbx_description
1 polymer ?
#
loop_
_entity_poly.entity_id
_entity_poly.type
_entity_poly.pdbx_seq_one_letter_code
_entity_poly.pdbx_strand_id
1 'polypeptide(L)'
;FLVREQSFWNGVLPAQESEMINNHIKDHHIDLRLNSNLREIKSDVNGKVTSIIIDETGEEIFCDIVGLTAGVSPNINFLKDSNIDTKRGVLVNRFLETNVKDVFAIGDCAEQHEAIGLRRNIEAVWYTGRMMGETVAQTICNKKIEYKPGHWFNSAKFLDIEYQTYGWVFSERGKKENEEYFQWKHPKENICITIYFDKNSRKFLGINTFGIRMRHEIFDKWLTENQSIEHVLEHLADANFDPEFYKLHELEILNKFNLENNSSIKLKKKSWKRIFAKA
;
A
#
# COMPACT_ATOMS: atom_id res chain seq x y z
N PHE A 1 -4.09 -12.20 -17.62
CA PHE A 1 -3.63 -12.29 -16.23
C PHE A 1 -4.36 -13.43 -15.53
N LEU A 2 -3.62 -14.38 -14.91
CA LEU A 2 -4.21 -15.38 -14.02
C LEU A 2 -4.10 -14.87 -12.59
N VAL A 3 -5.22 -14.81 -11.90
CA VAL A 3 -5.33 -14.36 -10.51
C VAL A 3 -6.03 -15.45 -9.69
N ARG A 4 -5.32 -15.97 -8.70
CA ARG A 4 -5.81 -17.05 -7.83
C ARG A 4 -7.04 -16.63 -7.02
N GLU A 5 -7.12 -15.37 -6.65
CA GLU A 5 -8.19 -14.80 -5.85
C GLU A 5 -9.42 -14.46 -6.72
N GLN A 6 -10.57 -14.25 -6.04
CA GLN A 6 -11.82 -13.86 -6.68
C GLN A 6 -11.84 -12.42 -7.22
N SER A 7 -10.83 -11.61 -6.89
CA SER A 7 -10.65 -10.24 -7.37
C SER A 7 -9.18 -9.86 -7.24
N PHE A 8 -8.68 -9.02 -8.15
CA PHE A 8 -7.30 -8.56 -8.13
C PHE A 8 -7.01 -7.76 -6.86
N TRP A 9 -5.97 -8.14 -6.12
CA TRP A 9 -5.53 -7.52 -4.85
C TRP A 9 -6.59 -7.49 -3.72
N ASN A 10 -7.60 -8.33 -3.73
CA ASN A 10 -8.66 -8.35 -2.72
C ASN A 10 -8.18 -8.70 -1.29
N GLY A 11 -6.96 -9.19 -1.13
CA GLY A 11 -6.31 -9.38 0.16
C GLY A 11 -5.74 -8.08 0.75
N VAL A 12 -5.61 -7.03 -0.07
CA VAL A 12 -5.02 -5.73 0.27
C VAL A 12 -6.05 -4.63 0.20
N LEU A 13 -6.77 -4.55 -0.93
CA LEU A 13 -7.74 -3.49 -1.22
C LEU A 13 -9.14 -3.84 -0.72
N PRO A 14 -9.90 -2.86 -0.23
CA PRO A 14 -11.36 -2.97 -0.11
C PRO A 14 -12.03 -3.39 -1.42
N ALA A 15 -13.17 -4.07 -1.32
CA ALA A 15 -13.84 -4.71 -2.46
C ALA A 15 -14.14 -3.73 -3.61
N GLN A 16 -14.62 -2.53 -3.31
CA GLN A 16 -14.96 -1.52 -4.31
C GLN A 16 -13.74 -1.03 -5.11
N GLU A 17 -12.59 -0.90 -4.44
CA GLU A 17 -11.33 -0.52 -5.08
C GLU A 17 -10.81 -1.66 -5.96
N SER A 18 -10.86 -2.89 -5.45
CA SER A 18 -10.46 -4.09 -6.17
C SER A 18 -11.30 -4.29 -7.45
N GLU A 19 -12.63 -4.06 -7.36
CA GLU A 19 -13.54 -4.11 -8.51
C GLU A 19 -13.20 -3.02 -9.54
N MET A 20 -12.90 -1.80 -9.10
CA MET A 20 -12.48 -0.72 -9.98
C MET A 20 -11.23 -1.11 -10.78
N ILE A 21 -10.24 -1.73 -10.14
CA ILE A 21 -9.03 -2.19 -10.80
C ILE A 21 -9.31 -3.37 -11.76
N ASN A 22 -10.20 -4.31 -11.38
CA ASN A 22 -10.61 -5.39 -12.28
C ASN A 22 -11.22 -4.84 -13.58
N ASN A 23 -12.09 -3.84 -13.47
CA ASN A 23 -12.72 -3.21 -14.64
C ASN A 23 -11.67 -2.48 -15.47
N HIS A 24 -10.77 -1.74 -14.83
CA HIS A 24 -9.70 -1.03 -15.50
C HIS A 24 -8.74 -1.97 -16.29
N ILE A 25 -8.39 -3.11 -15.72
CA ILE A 25 -7.59 -4.15 -16.42
C ILE A 25 -8.33 -4.63 -17.69
N LYS A 26 -9.64 -4.88 -17.59
CA LYS A 26 -10.45 -5.31 -18.73
C LYS A 26 -10.61 -4.21 -19.79
N ASP A 27 -10.77 -2.95 -19.37
CA ASP A 27 -10.85 -1.79 -20.28
C ASP A 27 -9.57 -1.60 -21.10
N HIS A 28 -8.43 -2.08 -20.60
CA HIS A 28 -7.16 -2.15 -21.31
C HIS A 28 -7.04 -3.42 -22.19
N HIS A 29 -8.14 -4.13 -22.44
CA HIS A 29 -8.19 -5.34 -23.25
C HIS A 29 -7.29 -6.48 -22.75
N ILE A 30 -7.00 -6.50 -21.45
CA ILE A 30 -6.25 -7.59 -20.80
C ILE A 30 -7.24 -8.66 -20.35
N ASP A 31 -7.05 -9.90 -20.81
CA ASP A 31 -7.82 -11.06 -20.36
C ASP A 31 -7.49 -11.35 -18.88
N LEU A 32 -8.41 -10.97 -17.99
CA LEU A 32 -8.31 -11.16 -16.54
C LEU A 32 -9.10 -12.41 -16.12
N ARG A 33 -8.38 -13.49 -15.80
CA ARG A 33 -8.92 -14.74 -15.29
C ARG A 33 -8.79 -14.76 -13.77
N LEU A 34 -9.92 -14.63 -13.08
CA LEU A 34 -10.03 -14.70 -11.62
C LEU A 34 -10.30 -16.14 -11.18
N ASN A 35 -10.02 -16.49 -9.92
CA ASN A 35 -10.10 -17.85 -9.37
C ASN A 35 -9.36 -18.86 -10.26
N SER A 36 -8.19 -18.48 -10.78
CA SER A 36 -7.46 -19.27 -11.76
C SER A 36 -6.01 -19.47 -11.34
N ASN A 37 -5.61 -20.73 -11.20
CA ASN A 37 -4.24 -21.12 -10.90
C ASN A 37 -3.55 -21.68 -12.13
N LEU A 38 -2.24 -21.41 -12.24
CA LEU A 38 -1.39 -22.02 -13.22
C LEU A 38 -1.05 -23.46 -12.76
N ARG A 39 -1.44 -24.47 -13.56
CA ARG A 39 -1.08 -25.87 -13.31
C ARG A 39 0.24 -26.25 -13.94
N GLU A 40 0.43 -25.88 -15.20
CA GLU A 40 1.57 -26.33 -16.00
C GLU A 40 1.99 -25.29 -17.03
N ILE A 41 3.28 -25.22 -17.32
CA ILE A 41 3.84 -24.49 -18.46
C ILE A 41 4.38 -25.52 -19.45
N LYS A 42 3.88 -25.51 -20.67
CA LYS A 42 4.35 -26.40 -21.75
C LYS A 42 5.42 -25.70 -22.58
N SER A 43 6.34 -26.51 -23.11
CA SER A 43 7.41 -26.04 -24.00
C SER A 43 7.57 -26.95 -25.21
N ASP A 44 8.17 -26.42 -26.25
CA ASP A 44 8.63 -27.21 -27.39
C ASP A 44 9.92 -28.00 -27.07
N VAL A 45 10.43 -28.72 -28.05
CA VAL A 45 11.66 -29.53 -27.92
C VAL A 45 12.91 -28.72 -27.65
N ASN A 46 12.88 -27.41 -27.86
CA ASN A 46 13.98 -26.47 -27.62
C ASN A 46 13.85 -25.77 -26.25
N GLY A 47 12.80 -26.08 -25.48
CA GLY A 47 12.50 -25.46 -24.19
C GLY A 47 11.82 -24.07 -24.28
N LYS A 48 11.37 -23.66 -25.47
CA LYS A 48 10.58 -22.43 -25.64
C LYS A 48 9.13 -22.67 -25.19
N VAL A 49 8.59 -21.77 -24.40
CA VAL A 49 7.19 -21.81 -23.96
C VAL A 49 6.25 -21.82 -25.16
N THR A 50 5.23 -22.67 -25.13
CA THR A 50 4.19 -22.79 -26.16
C THR A 50 2.80 -22.53 -25.62
N SER A 51 2.54 -22.94 -24.37
CA SER A 51 1.22 -22.75 -23.75
C SER A 51 1.30 -22.91 -22.24
N ILE A 52 0.20 -22.56 -21.57
CA ILE A 52 -0.05 -22.86 -20.16
C ILE A 52 -1.35 -23.64 -20.00
N ILE A 53 -1.48 -24.37 -18.89
CA ILE A 53 -2.72 -25.06 -18.50
C ILE A 53 -3.26 -24.43 -17.22
N ILE A 54 -4.54 -24.07 -17.25
CA ILE A 54 -5.29 -23.61 -16.09
C ILE A 54 -5.71 -24.81 -15.24
N ASP A 55 -5.50 -24.76 -13.95
CA ASP A 55 -5.77 -25.89 -13.04
C ASP A 55 -7.27 -26.21 -12.94
N GLU A 56 -8.09 -25.19 -12.74
CA GLU A 56 -9.53 -25.34 -12.47
C GLU A 56 -10.32 -25.87 -13.67
N THR A 57 -9.90 -25.52 -14.87
CA THR A 57 -10.66 -25.82 -16.10
C THR A 57 -9.99 -26.84 -17.00
N GLY A 58 -8.66 -27.04 -16.85
CA GLY A 58 -7.85 -27.78 -17.80
C GLY A 58 -7.66 -27.08 -19.14
N GLU A 59 -8.12 -25.81 -19.28
CA GLU A 59 -7.97 -25.02 -20.51
C GLU A 59 -6.51 -24.81 -20.84
N GLU A 60 -6.16 -25.01 -22.10
CA GLU A 60 -4.83 -24.70 -22.64
C GLU A 60 -4.85 -23.33 -23.31
N ILE A 61 -3.96 -22.43 -22.86
CA ILE A 61 -3.79 -21.09 -23.43
C ILE A 61 -2.43 -21.00 -24.09
N PHE A 62 -2.40 -20.76 -25.39
CA PHE A 62 -1.15 -20.58 -26.15
C PHE A 62 -0.52 -19.23 -25.84
N CYS A 63 0.80 -19.22 -25.61
CA CYS A 63 1.57 -18.02 -25.30
C CYS A 63 3.05 -18.21 -25.63
N ASP A 64 3.73 -17.12 -25.87
CA ASP A 64 5.18 -17.09 -26.13
C ASP A 64 6.02 -16.79 -24.90
N ILE A 65 5.42 -16.20 -23.86
CA ILE A 65 6.10 -15.78 -22.62
C ILE A 65 5.17 -16.01 -21.44
N VAL A 66 5.72 -16.51 -20.33
CA VAL A 66 5.03 -16.60 -19.04
C VAL A 66 5.79 -15.79 -17.99
N GLY A 67 5.13 -14.79 -17.40
CA GLY A 67 5.66 -14.00 -16.28
C GLY A 67 5.10 -14.52 -14.96
N LEU A 68 5.95 -15.02 -14.08
CA LEU A 68 5.56 -15.47 -12.73
C LEU A 68 5.75 -14.34 -11.72
N THR A 69 4.66 -13.82 -11.18
CA THR A 69 4.64 -12.74 -10.17
C THR A 69 4.00 -13.20 -8.86
N ALA A 70 4.25 -14.45 -8.47
CA ALA A 70 3.63 -15.11 -7.32
C ALA A 70 4.20 -14.67 -5.95
N GLY A 71 4.88 -13.54 -5.90
CA GLY A 71 5.52 -12.99 -4.71
C GLY A 71 7.00 -13.35 -4.60
N VAL A 72 7.62 -12.89 -3.50
CA VAL A 72 9.04 -13.05 -3.22
C VAL A 72 9.26 -13.55 -1.81
N SER A 73 10.41 -14.20 -1.59
CA SER A 73 10.92 -14.56 -0.27
C SER A 73 12.36 -14.07 -0.14
N PRO A 74 12.81 -13.72 1.09
CA PRO A 74 14.19 -13.36 1.31
C PRO A 74 15.17 -14.44 0.82
N ASN A 75 16.13 -14.06 -0.01
CA ASN A 75 17.16 -14.99 -0.45
C ASN A 75 18.33 -14.99 0.54
N ILE A 76 18.20 -15.80 1.57
CA ILE A 76 19.18 -15.93 2.68
C ILE A 76 19.94 -17.26 2.69
N ASN A 77 19.78 -18.09 1.66
CA ASN A 77 20.39 -19.43 1.61
C ASN A 77 21.92 -19.41 1.69
N PHE A 78 22.55 -18.32 1.22
CA PHE A 78 24.02 -18.15 1.29
C PHE A 78 24.55 -17.96 2.71
N LEU A 79 23.68 -17.75 3.70
CA LEU A 79 24.05 -17.59 5.12
C LEU A 79 23.97 -18.89 5.93
N LYS A 80 23.58 -20.03 5.34
CA LYS A 80 23.33 -21.29 6.06
C LYS A 80 24.48 -21.76 6.94
N ASP A 81 25.72 -21.53 6.48
CA ASP A 81 26.94 -21.96 7.17
C ASP A 81 27.62 -20.82 7.92
N SER A 82 26.93 -19.70 8.10
CA SER A 82 27.40 -18.55 8.86
C SER A 82 26.88 -18.57 10.30
N ASN A 83 27.48 -17.77 11.17
CA ASN A 83 27.00 -17.56 12.54
C ASN A 83 25.90 -16.49 12.64
N ILE A 84 25.30 -16.06 11.52
CA ILE A 84 24.25 -15.06 11.49
C ILE A 84 22.90 -15.74 11.71
N ASP A 85 22.15 -15.25 12.69
CA ASP A 85 20.84 -15.78 13.01
C ASP A 85 19.82 -15.44 11.91
N THR A 86 19.15 -16.47 11.40
CA THR A 86 18.14 -16.35 10.36
C THR A 86 16.87 -17.11 10.73
N LYS A 87 15.73 -16.65 10.25
CA LYS A 87 14.45 -17.35 10.29
C LYS A 87 13.83 -17.37 8.90
N ARG A 88 12.90 -16.47 8.59
CA ARG A 88 12.42 -16.20 7.24
C ARG A 88 13.28 -15.17 6.53
N GLY A 89 13.95 -14.32 7.29
CA GLY A 89 14.93 -13.32 6.91
C GLY A 89 16.13 -13.35 7.83
N VAL A 90 17.03 -12.39 7.70
CA VAL A 90 18.13 -12.14 8.62
C VAL A 90 17.58 -11.42 9.85
N LEU A 91 17.72 -12.05 11.02
CA LEU A 91 17.19 -11.49 12.26
C LEU A 91 17.96 -10.25 12.69
N VAL A 92 17.23 -9.17 12.95
CA VAL A 92 17.79 -7.88 13.39
C VAL A 92 17.00 -7.28 14.55
N ASN A 93 17.72 -6.52 15.38
CA ASN A 93 17.12 -5.69 16.42
C ASN A 93 16.63 -4.34 15.85
N ARG A 94 16.14 -3.44 16.72
CA ARG A 94 15.68 -2.10 16.34
C ARG A 94 16.77 -1.16 15.78
N PHE A 95 18.01 -1.52 15.92
CA PHE A 95 19.15 -0.79 15.36
C PHE A 95 19.66 -1.42 14.06
N LEU A 96 18.91 -2.43 13.53
CA LEU A 96 19.22 -3.19 12.33
C LEU A 96 20.52 -4.02 12.45
N GLU A 97 20.96 -4.26 13.69
CA GLU A 97 22.12 -5.09 14.01
C GLU A 97 21.70 -6.56 14.05
N THR A 98 22.53 -7.44 13.49
CA THR A 98 22.41 -8.89 13.65
C THR A 98 22.98 -9.33 15.01
N ASN A 99 22.95 -10.64 15.28
CA ASN A 99 23.66 -11.23 16.42
C ASN A 99 25.19 -11.17 16.31
N VAL A 100 25.73 -10.93 15.12
CA VAL A 100 27.18 -10.82 14.87
C VAL A 100 27.57 -9.33 14.92
N LYS A 101 28.57 -9.01 15.76
CA LYS A 101 29.05 -7.64 15.92
C LYS A 101 29.48 -7.02 14.60
N ASP A 102 29.11 -5.76 14.40
CA ASP A 102 29.44 -4.95 13.20
C ASP A 102 28.83 -5.50 11.89
N VAL A 103 27.84 -6.41 11.99
CA VAL A 103 27.06 -6.92 10.86
C VAL A 103 25.61 -6.45 10.96
N PHE A 104 25.13 -5.84 9.87
CA PHE A 104 23.78 -5.28 9.78
C PHE A 104 23.01 -5.94 8.64
N ALA A 105 21.67 -5.97 8.72
CA ALA A 105 20.82 -6.35 7.62
C ALA A 105 19.67 -5.36 7.44
N ILE A 106 19.39 -5.01 6.19
CA ILE A 106 18.37 -4.03 5.80
C ILE A 106 17.63 -4.47 4.55
N GLY A 107 16.47 -3.85 4.28
CA GLY A 107 15.65 -4.11 3.10
C GLY A 107 14.90 -5.43 3.17
N ASP A 108 14.61 -5.99 2.03
CA ASP A 108 13.69 -7.13 1.84
C ASP A 108 14.11 -8.41 2.56
N CYS A 109 15.40 -8.55 2.89
CA CYS A 109 15.93 -9.73 3.61
C CYS A 109 15.99 -9.55 5.13
N ALA A 110 15.79 -8.33 5.65
CA ALA A 110 15.83 -8.10 7.10
C ALA A 110 14.52 -8.51 7.78
N GLU A 111 14.64 -9.27 8.86
CA GLU A 111 13.51 -9.68 9.70
C GLU A 111 13.66 -9.10 11.09
N GLN A 112 12.75 -8.20 11.48
CA GLN A 112 12.69 -7.68 12.85
C GLN A 112 12.37 -8.82 13.83
N HIS A 113 13.05 -8.89 14.98
CA HIS A 113 12.72 -9.86 16.04
C HIS A 113 11.25 -9.76 16.45
N GLU A 114 10.74 -8.54 16.54
CA GLU A 114 9.36 -8.23 16.89
C GLU A 114 8.73 -7.26 15.89
N ALA A 115 7.45 -7.43 15.61
CA ALA A 115 6.71 -6.53 14.76
C ALA A 115 6.68 -5.09 15.31
N ILE A 116 6.68 -4.11 14.43
CA ILE A 116 6.52 -2.69 14.80
C ILE A 116 5.06 -2.30 14.58
N GLY A 117 4.29 -2.26 15.66
CA GLY A 117 2.84 -2.00 15.58
C GLY A 117 2.13 -3.06 14.74
N LEU A 118 1.42 -2.63 13.69
CA LEU A 118 0.70 -3.52 12.76
C LEU A 118 1.57 -3.98 11.57
N ARG A 119 2.84 -3.60 11.53
CA ARG A 119 3.76 -3.97 10.44
C ARG A 119 4.15 -5.45 10.51
N ARG A 120 4.54 -6.00 9.36
CA ARG A 120 5.13 -7.34 9.31
C ARG A 120 6.58 -7.27 9.77
N ASN A 121 7.12 -8.41 10.26
CA ASN A 121 8.53 -8.50 10.63
C ASN A 121 9.48 -8.36 9.41
N ILE A 122 9.01 -8.75 8.23
CA ILE A 122 9.68 -8.56 6.94
C ILE A 122 8.77 -7.70 6.07
N GLU A 123 9.30 -6.62 5.54
CA GLU A 123 8.59 -5.71 4.64
C GLU A 123 9.39 -5.53 3.35
N ALA A 124 9.05 -6.31 2.33
CA ALA A 124 9.64 -6.21 1.00
C ALA A 124 9.03 -5.01 0.23
N VAL A 125 9.36 -3.80 0.69
CA VAL A 125 8.87 -2.53 0.13
C VAL A 125 10.02 -1.55 0.01
N TRP A 126 10.16 -0.92 -1.15
CA TRP A 126 11.26 -0.01 -1.46
C TRP A 126 11.43 1.10 -0.42
N TYR A 127 10.34 1.75 0.00
CA TYR A 127 10.39 2.82 1.01
C TYR A 127 10.91 2.34 2.36
N THR A 128 10.50 1.15 2.79
CA THR A 128 10.97 0.53 4.04
C THR A 128 12.48 0.26 3.96
N GLY A 129 12.95 -0.34 2.86
CA GLY A 129 14.37 -0.60 2.66
C GLY A 129 15.21 0.68 2.66
N ARG A 130 14.71 1.75 2.05
CA ARG A 130 15.36 3.07 2.06
C ARG A 130 15.48 3.63 3.49
N MET A 131 14.39 3.64 4.26
CA MET A 131 14.40 4.13 5.65
C MET A 131 15.34 3.32 6.54
N MET A 132 15.41 1.99 6.35
CA MET A 132 16.39 1.14 7.03
C MET A 132 17.82 1.54 6.66
N GLY A 133 18.09 1.79 5.37
CA GLY A 133 19.40 2.26 4.90
C GLY A 133 19.81 3.59 5.52
N GLU A 134 18.90 4.57 5.54
CA GLU A 134 19.11 5.88 6.17
C GLU A 134 19.38 5.76 7.68
N THR A 135 18.74 4.81 8.37
CA THR A 135 18.94 4.54 9.79
C THR A 135 20.31 3.89 10.04
N VAL A 136 20.63 2.81 9.32
CA VAL A 136 21.88 2.09 9.55
C VAL A 136 23.11 2.92 9.18
N ALA A 137 23.00 3.77 8.17
CA ALA A 137 24.08 4.67 7.78
C ALA A 137 24.50 5.59 8.94
N GLN A 138 23.55 6.12 9.72
CA GLN A 138 23.84 6.93 10.90
C GLN A 138 24.53 6.10 11.99
N THR A 139 24.06 4.86 12.22
CA THR A 139 24.69 3.95 13.20
C THR A 139 26.13 3.64 12.82
N ILE A 140 26.42 3.34 11.55
CA ILE A 140 27.79 3.10 11.03
C ILE A 140 28.67 4.36 11.20
N CYS A 141 28.09 5.54 11.05
CA CYS A 141 28.78 6.83 11.28
C CYS A 141 28.82 7.25 12.76
N ASN A 142 28.76 6.31 13.71
CA ASN A 142 28.83 6.51 15.16
C ASN A 142 27.68 7.29 15.77
N LYS A 143 26.55 7.43 15.07
CA LYS A 143 25.30 7.99 15.61
C LYS A 143 24.26 6.88 15.69
N LYS A 144 24.35 6.04 16.71
CA LYS A 144 23.40 4.93 16.89
C LYS A 144 21.98 5.43 17.13
N ILE A 145 21.10 5.14 16.18
CA ILE A 145 19.67 5.51 16.22
C ILE A 145 18.79 4.29 15.98
N GLU A 146 17.64 4.29 16.65
CA GLU A 146 16.64 3.25 16.50
C GLU A 146 15.85 3.42 15.20
N TYR A 147 15.60 2.31 14.51
CA TYR A 147 14.73 2.29 13.34
C TYR A 147 13.27 2.53 13.75
N LYS A 148 12.71 3.64 13.30
CA LYS A 148 11.34 4.07 13.54
C LYS A 148 10.65 4.39 12.22
N PRO A 149 9.95 3.42 11.61
CA PRO A 149 9.38 3.60 10.28
C PRO A 149 8.20 4.57 10.20
N GLY A 150 7.68 5.09 11.33
CA GLY A 150 6.50 5.95 11.35
C GLY A 150 5.23 5.23 10.92
N HIS A 151 4.24 5.98 10.43
CA HIS A 151 3.03 5.41 9.88
C HIS A 151 3.30 4.67 8.57
N TRP A 152 2.43 3.69 8.26
CA TRP A 152 2.52 2.97 7.00
C TRP A 152 2.21 3.88 5.83
N PHE A 153 2.97 3.79 4.76
CA PHE A 153 2.64 4.38 3.47
C PHE A 153 3.22 3.54 2.33
N ASN A 154 2.56 3.56 1.21
CA ASN A 154 3.04 2.93 -0.01
C ASN A 154 2.42 3.60 -1.24
N SER A 155 2.98 3.36 -2.40
CA SER A 155 2.41 3.74 -3.68
C SER A 155 2.63 2.66 -4.72
N ALA A 156 1.70 2.58 -5.66
CA ALA A 156 1.79 1.70 -6.81
C ALA A 156 1.15 2.38 -8.03
N LYS A 157 1.30 1.76 -9.19
CA LYS A 157 0.61 2.17 -10.39
C LYS A 157 -0.06 0.95 -11.02
N PHE A 158 -1.37 1.01 -11.18
CA PHE A 158 -2.16 0.00 -11.88
C PHE A 158 -2.42 0.48 -13.30
N LEU A 159 -1.55 0.04 -14.23
CA LEU A 159 -1.49 0.56 -15.59
C LEU A 159 -1.24 2.08 -15.57
N ASP A 160 -2.24 2.91 -15.79
CA ASP A 160 -2.17 4.37 -15.77
C ASP A 160 -2.79 5.02 -14.52
N ILE A 161 -3.42 4.24 -13.62
CA ILE A 161 -3.98 4.76 -12.36
C ILE A 161 -2.91 4.76 -11.28
N GLU A 162 -2.60 5.94 -10.74
CA GLU A 162 -1.74 6.07 -9.55
C GLU A 162 -2.53 5.67 -8.30
N TYR A 163 -1.91 4.86 -7.45
CA TYR A 163 -2.40 4.45 -6.14
C TYR A 163 -1.46 4.92 -5.05
N GLN A 164 -2.02 5.48 -3.98
CA GLN A 164 -1.30 5.82 -2.76
C GLN A 164 -2.10 5.35 -1.55
N THR A 165 -1.39 4.89 -0.51
CA THR A 165 -1.98 4.55 0.79
C THR A 165 -1.18 5.21 1.91
N TYR A 166 -1.87 5.72 2.93
CA TYR A 166 -1.31 6.33 4.13
C TYR A 166 -2.06 5.83 5.36
N GLY A 167 -1.33 5.36 6.38
CA GLY A 167 -1.92 4.63 7.48
C GLY A 167 -2.37 3.24 7.03
N TRP A 168 -3.28 2.63 7.78
CA TRP A 168 -3.79 1.30 7.48
C TRP A 168 -5.20 1.39 6.90
N VAL A 169 -5.39 0.81 5.71
CA VAL A 169 -6.70 0.56 5.11
C VAL A 169 -6.75 -0.93 4.81
N PHE A 170 -7.46 -1.69 5.62
CA PHE A 170 -7.57 -3.13 5.45
C PHE A 170 -8.70 -3.48 4.48
N SER A 171 -8.54 -4.59 3.75
CA SER A 171 -9.64 -5.22 3.04
C SER A 171 -10.67 -5.76 4.04
N GLU A 172 -11.82 -6.21 3.55
CA GLU A 172 -12.88 -6.79 4.38
C GLU A 172 -12.39 -7.93 5.28
N ARG A 173 -11.35 -8.67 4.85
CA ARG A 173 -10.75 -9.77 5.61
C ARG A 173 -9.96 -9.31 6.83
N GLY A 174 -9.37 -8.11 6.75
CA GLY A 174 -8.54 -7.55 7.83
C GLY A 174 -9.26 -6.52 8.69
N LYS A 175 -10.44 -6.07 8.27
CA LYS A 175 -11.23 -5.04 8.95
C LYS A 175 -11.79 -5.57 10.27
N LYS A 176 -11.63 -4.79 11.36
CA LYS A 176 -12.23 -5.09 12.63
C LYS A 176 -13.68 -4.63 12.69
N GLU A 177 -14.45 -5.16 13.63
CA GLU A 177 -15.87 -4.86 13.79
C GLU A 177 -16.16 -3.38 14.07
N ASN A 178 -15.28 -2.74 14.84
CA ASN A 178 -15.37 -1.31 15.18
C ASN A 178 -14.76 -0.38 14.13
N GLU A 179 -14.31 -0.89 13.00
CA GLU A 179 -13.70 -0.10 11.93
C GLU A 179 -14.64 0.01 10.73
N GLU A 180 -14.53 1.08 9.96
CA GLU A 180 -15.41 1.37 8.83
C GLU A 180 -14.71 2.11 7.71
N TYR A 181 -15.30 2.05 6.49
CA TYR A 181 -14.90 2.83 5.33
C TYR A 181 -15.90 3.95 5.08
N PHE A 182 -15.39 5.13 4.74
CA PHE A 182 -16.09 6.06 3.87
C PHE A 182 -15.40 6.00 2.51
N GLN A 183 -16.18 5.74 1.46
CA GLN A 183 -15.68 5.61 0.09
C GLN A 183 -16.36 6.59 -0.84
N TRP A 184 -15.57 7.32 -1.61
CA TRP A 184 -16.05 8.14 -2.71
C TRP A 184 -15.37 7.70 -3.99
N LYS A 185 -16.17 7.52 -5.06
CA LYS A 185 -15.70 7.21 -6.40
C LYS A 185 -16.26 8.25 -7.36
N HIS A 186 -15.42 8.77 -8.25
CA HIS A 186 -15.84 9.67 -9.30
C HIS A 186 -16.80 8.94 -10.26
N PRO A 187 -17.90 9.60 -10.73
CA PRO A 187 -18.93 8.92 -11.50
C PRO A 187 -18.49 8.47 -12.90
N LYS A 188 -17.42 9.06 -13.45
CA LYS A 188 -16.98 8.81 -14.83
C LYS A 188 -15.50 8.41 -14.97
N GLU A 189 -14.66 8.83 -14.04
CA GLU A 189 -13.21 8.63 -14.09
C GLU A 189 -12.80 7.55 -13.07
N ASN A 190 -11.69 6.87 -13.30
CA ASN A 190 -11.13 5.89 -12.35
C ASN A 190 -10.41 6.60 -11.19
N ILE A 191 -11.16 7.46 -10.50
CA ILE A 191 -10.72 8.22 -9.33
C ILE A 191 -11.53 7.74 -8.13
N CYS A 192 -10.84 7.38 -7.05
CA CYS A 192 -11.48 6.88 -5.82
C CYS A 192 -10.68 7.31 -4.58
N ILE A 193 -11.40 7.57 -3.50
CA ILE A 193 -10.85 7.75 -2.16
C ILE A 193 -11.59 6.82 -1.21
N THR A 194 -10.83 6.09 -0.40
CA THR A 194 -11.36 5.33 0.73
C THR A 194 -10.72 5.84 2.01
N ILE A 195 -11.48 6.41 2.92
CA ILE A 195 -11.04 6.82 4.25
C ILE A 195 -11.46 5.73 5.24
N TYR A 196 -10.50 5.25 6.02
CA TYR A 196 -10.67 4.19 7.01
C TYR A 196 -10.59 4.79 8.42
N PHE A 197 -11.55 4.45 9.26
CA PHE A 197 -11.69 5.07 10.58
C PHE A 197 -12.34 4.14 11.60
N ASP A 198 -12.13 4.42 12.89
CA ASP A 198 -12.82 3.75 13.98
C ASP A 198 -14.23 4.34 14.14
N LYS A 199 -15.26 3.49 14.17
CA LYS A 199 -16.68 3.89 14.26
C LYS A 199 -17.00 4.67 15.52
N ASN A 200 -16.44 4.24 16.66
CA ASN A 200 -16.81 4.74 17.98
C ASN A 200 -16.11 6.05 18.29
N SER A 201 -14.78 6.06 18.12
CA SER A 201 -13.96 7.24 18.40
C SER A 201 -13.88 8.22 17.22
N ARG A 202 -14.36 7.82 16.04
CA ARG A 202 -14.24 8.57 14.78
C ARG A 202 -12.79 8.82 14.35
N LYS A 203 -11.82 8.16 15.00
CA LYS A 203 -10.40 8.32 14.73
C LYS A 203 -10.06 7.87 13.30
N PHE A 204 -9.35 8.73 12.59
CA PHE A 204 -8.75 8.42 11.28
C PHE A 204 -7.64 7.37 11.44
N LEU A 205 -7.70 6.30 10.64
CA LEU A 205 -6.77 5.17 10.65
C LEU A 205 -5.95 5.05 9.37
N GLY A 206 -6.47 5.56 8.26
CA GLY A 206 -5.78 5.54 6.99
C GLY A 206 -6.65 5.96 5.80
N ILE A 207 -5.99 6.12 4.66
CA ILE A 207 -6.62 6.51 3.41
C ILE A 207 -5.96 5.81 2.23
N ASN A 208 -6.78 5.34 1.29
CA ASN A 208 -6.36 4.97 -0.05
C ASN A 208 -6.82 6.04 -1.04
N THR A 209 -5.98 6.39 -1.99
CA THR A 209 -6.31 7.29 -3.10
C THR A 209 -5.94 6.65 -4.43
N PHE A 210 -6.85 6.73 -5.41
CA PHE A 210 -6.63 6.30 -6.78
C PHE A 210 -6.87 7.47 -7.72
N GLY A 211 -5.94 7.75 -8.63
CA GLY A 211 -6.05 8.83 -9.60
C GLY A 211 -5.98 10.24 -8.99
N ILE A 212 -5.76 10.35 -7.69
CA ILE A 212 -5.54 11.62 -6.97
C ILE A 212 -4.22 11.50 -6.24
N ARG A 213 -3.31 12.44 -6.50
CA ARG A 213 -2.04 12.53 -5.79
C ARG A 213 -2.19 13.44 -4.57
N MET A 214 -1.76 12.94 -3.40
CA MET A 214 -1.86 13.69 -2.15
C MET A 214 -0.52 13.72 -1.41
N ARG A 215 -0.42 14.64 -0.43
CA ARG A 215 0.80 14.88 0.36
C ARG A 215 0.87 13.92 1.53
N HIS A 216 1.90 13.10 1.55
CA HIS A 216 2.18 12.16 2.62
C HIS A 216 2.30 12.83 4.00
N GLU A 217 3.06 13.92 4.09
CA GLU A 217 3.34 14.61 5.36
C GLU A 217 2.08 15.12 6.08
N ILE A 218 1.02 15.42 5.35
CA ILE A 218 -0.25 15.85 5.93
C ILE A 218 -0.97 14.69 6.60
N PHE A 219 -1.04 13.55 5.93
CA PHE A 219 -1.66 12.35 6.51
C PHE A 219 -0.83 11.77 7.66
N ASP A 220 0.50 11.77 7.57
CA ASP A 220 1.38 11.37 8.67
C ASP A 220 1.14 12.23 9.91
N LYS A 221 1.01 13.55 9.73
CA LYS A 221 0.65 14.48 10.79
C LYS A 221 -0.71 14.14 11.41
N TRP A 222 -1.75 13.96 10.60
CA TRP A 222 -3.11 13.66 11.09
C TRP A 222 -3.18 12.31 11.82
N LEU A 223 -2.47 11.31 11.35
CA LEU A 223 -2.32 10.02 12.03
C LEU A 223 -1.61 10.16 13.37
N THR A 224 -0.51 10.93 13.42
CA THR A 224 0.26 11.20 14.63
C THR A 224 -0.58 11.96 15.68
N GLU A 225 -1.35 12.95 15.24
CA GLU A 225 -2.23 13.77 16.09
C GLU A 225 -3.54 13.05 16.46
N ASN A 226 -3.79 11.83 15.94
CA ASN A 226 -5.02 11.06 16.13
C ASN A 226 -6.29 11.85 15.73
N GLN A 227 -6.23 12.55 14.62
CA GLN A 227 -7.36 13.34 14.12
C GLN A 227 -8.57 12.49 13.79
N SER A 228 -9.77 13.09 13.83
CA SER A 228 -11.01 12.43 13.43
C SER A 228 -11.22 12.46 11.91
N ILE A 229 -12.11 11.60 11.40
CA ILE A 229 -12.51 11.62 9.98
C ILE A 229 -13.11 12.97 9.59
N GLU A 230 -13.86 13.60 10.47
CA GLU A 230 -14.45 14.92 10.25
C GLU A 230 -13.36 15.98 10.03
N HIS A 231 -12.31 15.95 10.89
CA HIS A 231 -11.16 16.83 10.72
C HIS A 231 -10.45 16.62 9.38
N VAL A 232 -10.23 15.35 8.99
CA VAL A 232 -9.61 15.01 7.69
C VAL A 232 -10.43 15.56 6.54
N LEU A 233 -11.75 15.39 6.57
CA LEU A 233 -12.65 15.89 5.52
C LEU A 233 -12.72 17.42 5.48
N GLU A 234 -12.77 18.10 6.64
CA GLU A 234 -12.75 19.55 6.74
C GLU A 234 -11.49 20.16 6.11
N HIS A 235 -10.35 19.44 6.26
CA HIS A 235 -9.04 19.92 5.85
C HIS A 235 -8.47 19.20 4.61
N LEU A 236 -9.29 18.41 3.91
CA LEU A 236 -8.82 17.55 2.82
C LEU A 236 -8.03 18.31 1.74
N ALA A 237 -8.41 19.57 1.48
CA ALA A 237 -7.71 20.44 0.55
C ALA A 237 -6.25 20.76 0.95
N ASP A 238 -5.89 20.63 2.23
CA ASP A 238 -4.50 20.82 2.68
C ASP A 238 -3.59 19.70 2.23
N ALA A 239 -4.15 18.51 1.97
CA ALA A 239 -3.43 17.32 1.52
C ALA A 239 -3.24 17.26 0.00
N ASN A 240 -3.83 18.15 -0.79
CA ASN A 240 -3.65 18.17 -2.24
C ASN A 240 -2.19 18.40 -2.62
N PHE A 241 -1.70 17.55 -3.53
CA PHE A 241 -0.42 17.73 -4.19
C PHE A 241 -0.62 18.53 -5.48
N ASP A 242 0.13 19.62 -5.63
CA ASP A 242 0.06 20.53 -6.80
C ASP A 242 -1.38 20.87 -7.24
N PRO A 243 -2.17 21.56 -6.37
CA PRO A 243 -3.59 21.80 -6.61
C PRO A 243 -3.89 22.64 -7.86
N GLU A 244 -2.91 23.34 -8.42
CA GLU A 244 -3.02 24.08 -9.68
C GLU A 244 -3.01 23.20 -10.94
N PHE A 245 -2.52 21.95 -10.83
CA PHE A 245 -2.42 21.01 -11.95
C PHE A 245 -3.46 19.90 -11.93
N TYR A 246 -4.13 19.69 -10.78
CA TYR A 246 -5.09 18.61 -10.60
C TYR A 246 -6.50 19.14 -10.32
N LYS A 247 -7.50 18.41 -10.80
CA LYS A 247 -8.90 18.69 -10.45
C LYS A 247 -9.12 18.55 -8.95
N LEU A 248 -9.94 19.44 -8.42
CA LEU A 248 -10.31 19.45 -7.01
C LEU A 248 -11.61 18.67 -6.81
N HIS A 249 -11.58 17.66 -5.95
CA HIS A 249 -12.73 16.78 -5.67
C HIS A 249 -13.23 16.88 -4.23
N GLU A 250 -12.60 17.70 -3.39
CA GLU A 250 -12.88 17.73 -1.94
C GLU A 250 -14.33 18.07 -1.63
N LEU A 251 -14.94 18.97 -2.42
CA LEU A 251 -16.33 19.36 -2.20
C LEU A 251 -17.30 18.20 -2.50
N GLU A 252 -17.05 17.45 -3.56
CA GLU A 252 -17.85 16.28 -3.94
C GLU A 252 -17.72 15.16 -2.90
N ILE A 253 -16.49 14.91 -2.44
CA ILE A 253 -16.19 13.94 -1.39
C ILE A 253 -16.92 14.31 -0.11
N LEU A 254 -16.80 15.57 0.32
CA LEU A 254 -17.44 16.07 1.53
C LEU A 254 -18.97 16.04 1.46
N ASN A 255 -19.55 16.43 0.33
CA ASN A 255 -20.99 16.41 0.12
C ASN A 255 -21.54 14.97 0.25
N LYS A 256 -20.86 13.99 -0.33
CA LYS A 256 -21.23 12.57 -0.19
C LYS A 256 -21.18 12.13 1.27
N PHE A 257 -20.10 12.45 1.98
CA PHE A 257 -19.97 12.11 3.39
C PHE A 257 -21.08 12.73 4.23
N ASN A 258 -21.37 14.03 4.03
CA ASN A 258 -22.43 14.73 4.74
C ASN A 258 -23.80 14.09 4.51
N LEU A 259 -24.08 13.68 3.27
CA LEU A 259 -25.33 13.01 2.93
C LEU A 259 -25.46 11.65 3.63
N GLU A 260 -24.41 10.83 3.61
CA GLU A 260 -24.41 9.49 4.19
C GLU A 260 -24.43 9.49 5.73
N ASN A 261 -23.85 10.51 6.36
CA ASN A 261 -23.70 10.59 7.82
C ASN A 261 -24.62 11.64 8.49
N ASN A 262 -25.58 12.22 7.76
CA ASN A 262 -26.44 13.31 8.25
C ASN A 262 -25.64 14.44 8.93
N SER A 263 -24.50 14.81 8.34
CA SER A 263 -23.59 15.83 8.86
C SER A 263 -23.61 17.09 8.00
N SER A 264 -22.98 18.16 8.48
CA SER A 264 -22.93 19.45 7.80
C SER A 264 -21.52 20.07 7.84
N ILE A 265 -20.51 19.23 7.71
CA ILE A 265 -19.09 19.63 7.69
C ILE A 265 -18.86 20.54 6.48
N LYS A 266 -18.01 21.55 6.64
CA LYS A 266 -17.64 22.49 5.58
C LYS A 266 -16.13 22.44 5.38
N LEU A 267 -15.70 22.55 4.12
CA LEU A 267 -14.28 22.70 3.82
C LEU A 267 -13.74 23.98 4.48
N LYS A 268 -12.61 23.83 5.14
CA LYS A 268 -11.89 24.96 5.71
C LYS A 268 -11.23 25.76 4.60
N LYS A 269 -11.66 27.01 4.43
CA LYS A 269 -11.04 27.92 3.46
C LYS A 269 -9.60 28.22 3.88
N LYS A 270 -8.63 28.05 2.98
CA LYS A 270 -7.25 28.51 3.20
C LYS A 270 -7.27 30.00 3.51
N SER A 271 -6.84 30.39 4.72
CA SER A 271 -6.71 31.80 5.09
C SER A 271 -5.46 32.36 4.41
N TRP A 272 -5.60 33.37 3.58
CA TRP A 272 -4.49 34.11 2.96
C TRP A 272 -3.47 34.65 3.98
N LYS A 273 -3.88 34.84 5.23
CA LYS A 273 -3.01 35.34 6.33
C LYS A 273 -1.84 34.39 6.67
N ARG A 274 -1.88 33.11 6.30
CA ARG A 274 -0.76 32.16 6.51
C ARG A 274 0.36 32.28 5.49
N ILE A 275 0.12 32.88 4.33
CA ILE A 275 1.14 33.06 3.29
C ILE A 275 2.13 34.16 3.70
N PHE A 276 1.70 35.14 4.49
CA PHE A 276 2.51 36.30 4.91
C PHE A 276 3.08 36.17 6.34
N ALA A 277 2.78 35.10 7.06
CA ALA A 277 3.26 34.88 8.43
C ALA A 277 4.57 34.08 8.53
N LYS A 278 5.23 33.80 7.41
CA LYS A 278 6.54 33.12 7.31
C LYS A 278 7.54 33.94 6.45
N ALA A 279 7.46 35.25 6.51
CA ALA A 279 8.53 36.14 6.05
C ALA A 279 9.27 36.70 7.26
#